data_b56ba6667d6c42fa086f76f17ca55aa0
#
_entry.id   b56ba6667d6c42fa086f76f17ca55aa0
#
_cell.length_a   1.000
_cell.length_b   1.000
_cell.length_c   1.000
_cell.angle_alpha   90.00
_cell.angle_beta   90.00
_cell.angle_gamma   90.00
#
_symmetry.space_group_name_H-M   'P 1'
#
loop_
_entity.id
_entity.type
_entity.pdbx_description
1 polymer ?
#
loop_
_entity_poly.entity_id
_entity_poly.type
_entity_poly.pdbx_seq_one_letter_code
_entity_poly.pdbx_strand_id
1 'polypeptide(L)'
;MADAAPFVRWVGGSQKSLPALLARLPADVADRRYVDPFLGGGALFWALRPQRALLSDACAPLMAAWRALALDPVGLLRELGVLQALRSTRSLPEWYRLVTGLLDEDGTDAERGARLIAVNRSCFNGLWRVNGSGRFNAALDPASGGRDLVREDLLRGCAVVLAGADLDVQARSWEATIEAAGAGDFIYADPPYDDEDDGPPTLLGGPLAVQGHRYTAQAWTRGDLVRLADALARAADRGAHVLSTNNPTAFAGEVFASRGFTVEVETVTRSVSRDASTRGAVDELYATRRSS
;
A
#
# COMPACT_ATOMS: atom_id res chain seq x y z
N MET A 1 -1.00 18.44 17.22
CA MET A 1 -0.54 17.07 16.89
C MET A 1 0.21 17.15 15.57
N ALA A 2 1.30 16.41 15.41
CA ALA A 2 2.05 16.40 14.13
C ALA A 2 1.13 15.99 12.97
N ASP A 3 1.25 16.72 11.86
CA ASP A 3 0.42 16.52 10.67
C ASP A 3 0.99 15.32 9.90
N ALA A 4 0.54 14.10 10.25
CA ALA A 4 1.01 12.85 9.67
C ALA A 4 -0.10 12.19 8.85
N ALA A 5 0.23 11.85 7.60
CA ALA A 5 -0.66 11.23 6.62
C ALA A 5 0.17 10.41 5.63
N PRO A 6 -0.43 9.59 4.76
CA PRO A 6 0.32 8.88 3.73
C PRO A 6 1.27 9.78 2.96
N PHE A 7 2.57 9.47 3.02
CA PHE A 7 3.63 10.28 2.41
C PHE A 7 3.90 9.89 0.95
N VAL A 8 3.38 8.76 0.50
CA VAL A 8 3.35 8.29 -0.89
C VAL A 8 1.91 8.14 -1.37
N ARG A 9 1.70 8.30 -2.67
CA ARG A 9 0.47 7.91 -3.32
C ARG A 9 0.58 6.43 -3.68
N TRP A 10 -0.37 5.63 -3.20
CA TRP A 10 -0.36 4.20 -3.49
C TRP A 10 -1.73 3.79 -4.04
N VAL A 11 -1.72 2.97 -5.10
CA VAL A 11 -2.97 2.50 -5.72
C VAL A 11 -3.65 1.53 -4.76
N GLY A 12 -4.97 1.57 -4.68
CA GLY A 12 -5.72 0.81 -3.68
C GLY A 12 -5.78 1.49 -2.31
N GLY A 13 -5.13 2.67 -2.14
CA GLY A 13 -5.10 3.36 -0.85
C GLY A 13 -6.50 3.59 -0.29
N SER A 14 -6.80 2.91 0.82
CA SER A 14 -8.11 2.79 1.49
C SER A 14 -8.58 4.08 2.18
N GLN A 15 -8.05 5.26 1.80
CA GLN A 15 -8.42 6.54 2.46
C GLN A 15 -9.91 6.83 2.42
N LYS A 16 -10.64 6.36 1.42
CA LYS A 16 -12.07 6.58 1.26
C LYS A 16 -12.91 5.51 1.92
N SER A 17 -12.37 4.31 2.00
CA SER A 17 -12.95 3.20 2.76
C SER A 17 -12.69 3.34 4.26
N LEU A 18 -11.90 4.34 4.71
CA LEU A 18 -11.56 4.52 6.13
C LEU A 18 -12.77 4.51 7.05
N PRO A 19 -13.89 5.23 6.79
CA PRO A 19 -15.05 5.16 7.68
C PRO A 19 -15.62 3.76 7.81
N ALA A 20 -15.70 3.01 6.70
CA ALA A 20 -16.18 1.63 6.68
C ALA A 20 -15.22 0.67 7.39
N LEU A 21 -13.89 0.88 7.23
CA LEU A 21 -12.86 0.12 7.94
C LEU A 21 -12.92 0.37 9.44
N LEU A 22 -13.00 1.65 9.86
CA LEU A 22 -13.06 2.03 11.27
C LEU A 22 -14.30 1.47 11.98
N ALA A 23 -15.43 1.34 11.29
CA ALA A 23 -16.67 0.75 11.83
C ALA A 23 -16.53 -0.76 12.12
N ARG A 24 -15.54 -1.44 11.51
CA ARG A 24 -15.33 -2.90 11.63
C ARG A 24 -14.18 -3.29 12.56
N LEU A 25 -13.52 -2.31 13.15
CA LEU A 25 -12.44 -2.55 14.09
C LEU A 25 -12.93 -3.25 15.36
N PRO A 26 -12.11 -4.10 15.98
CA PRO A 26 -12.42 -4.59 17.31
C PRO A 26 -12.39 -3.43 18.34
N ALA A 27 -13.22 -3.51 19.37
CA ALA A 27 -13.32 -2.45 20.37
C ALA A 27 -12.00 -2.17 21.12
N ASP A 28 -11.14 -3.18 21.20
CA ASP A 28 -9.82 -3.17 21.85
C ASP A 28 -8.66 -3.00 20.86
N VAL A 29 -8.91 -2.49 19.66
CA VAL A 29 -7.87 -2.33 18.61
C VAL A 29 -6.66 -1.51 19.08
N ALA A 30 -6.86 -0.54 19.98
CA ALA A 30 -5.79 0.30 20.53
C ALA A 30 -4.78 -0.50 21.39
N ASP A 31 -5.19 -1.60 21.98
CA ASP A 31 -4.36 -2.45 22.83
C ASP A 31 -3.66 -3.57 22.03
N ARG A 32 -4.06 -3.76 20.76
CA ARG A 32 -3.54 -4.81 19.88
C ARG A 32 -2.30 -4.35 19.15
N ARG A 33 -1.39 -5.30 18.81
CA ARG A 33 -0.37 -5.04 17.81
C ARG A 33 -1.05 -5.03 16.42
N TYR A 34 -0.85 -3.93 15.69
CA TYR A 34 -1.30 -3.80 14.32
C TYR A 34 -0.38 -4.59 13.37
N VAL A 35 -0.95 -5.41 12.50
CA VAL A 35 -0.20 -6.21 11.51
C VAL A 35 -0.74 -5.90 10.12
N ASP A 36 0.14 -5.45 9.22
CA ASP A 36 -0.22 -5.09 7.85
C ASP A 36 0.74 -5.76 6.86
N PRO A 37 0.32 -6.84 6.18
CA PRO A 37 1.13 -7.55 5.20
C PRO A 37 1.14 -6.91 3.80
N PHE A 38 0.31 -5.89 3.56
CA PHE A 38 0.15 -5.18 2.29
C PHE A 38 0.13 -3.65 2.53
N LEU A 39 1.14 -3.15 3.22
CA LEU A 39 1.16 -1.81 3.83
C LEU A 39 0.88 -0.67 2.84
N GLY A 40 1.47 -0.72 1.65
CA GLY A 40 1.31 0.34 0.67
C GLY A 40 1.57 1.74 1.26
N GLY A 41 0.60 2.63 1.09
CA GLY A 41 0.63 3.97 1.69
C GLY A 41 0.23 4.03 3.17
N GLY A 42 -0.22 2.93 3.75
CA GLY A 42 -0.55 2.81 5.17
C GLY A 42 -1.77 3.63 5.61
N ALA A 43 -2.83 3.72 4.81
CA ALA A 43 -3.98 4.58 5.12
C ALA A 43 -4.59 4.29 6.50
N LEU A 44 -4.83 3.01 6.83
CA LEU A 44 -5.38 2.61 8.13
C LEU A 44 -4.35 2.78 9.25
N PHE A 45 -3.07 2.49 9.01
CA PHE A 45 -1.98 2.76 9.97
C PHE A 45 -1.94 4.23 10.40
N TRP A 46 -1.98 5.18 9.45
CA TRP A 46 -1.98 6.61 9.77
C TRP A 46 -3.24 7.08 10.48
N ALA A 47 -4.37 6.43 10.27
CA ALA A 47 -5.61 6.72 10.98
C ALA A 47 -5.56 6.21 12.43
N LEU A 48 -5.03 5.01 12.65
CA LEU A 48 -4.99 4.36 13.96
C LEU A 48 -3.80 4.81 14.83
N ARG A 49 -2.63 5.05 14.21
CA ARG A 49 -1.36 5.34 14.90
C ARG A 49 -1.08 4.35 16.04
N PRO A 50 -0.99 3.06 15.72
CA PRO A 50 -0.84 2.02 16.73
C PRO A 50 0.48 2.16 17.48
N GLN A 51 0.51 1.80 18.76
CA GLN A 51 1.71 1.83 19.58
C GLN A 51 2.69 0.69 19.25
N ARG A 52 2.20 -0.40 18.68
CA ARG A 52 3.01 -1.55 18.24
C ARG A 52 2.52 -1.99 16.88
N ALA A 53 3.44 -2.17 15.92
CA ALA A 53 3.07 -2.65 14.60
C ALA A 53 4.12 -3.54 13.94
N LEU A 54 3.63 -4.49 13.14
CA LEU A 54 4.38 -5.30 12.19
C LEU A 54 3.93 -4.90 10.79
N LEU A 55 4.78 -4.19 10.08
CA LEU A 55 4.48 -3.57 8.80
C LEU A 55 5.31 -4.21 7.69
N SER A 56 4.68 -4.69 6.65
CA SER A 56 5.39 -5.25 5.52
C SER A 56 4.72 -4.99 4.18
N ASP A 57 5.51 -5.07 3.14
CA ASP A 57 5.09 -5.02 1.76
C ASP A 57 6.14 -5.76 0.89
N ALA A 58 5.71 -6.34 -0.21
CA ALA A 58 6.62 -6.99 -1.16
C ALA A 58 7.46 -5.97 -1.97
N CYS A 59 7.06 -4.70 -2.01
CA CYS A 59 7.80 -3.63 -2.69
C CYS A 59 8.98 -3.16 -1.83
N ALA A 60 10.15 -3.71 -2.06
CA ALA A 60 11.36 -3.39 -1.28
C ALA A 60 11.73 -1.89 -1.28
N PRO A 61 11.64 -1.12 -2.39
CA PRO A 61 11.84 0.33 -2.35
C PRO A 61 10.85 1.08 -1.44
N LEU A 62 9.59 0.64 -1.40
CA LEU A 62 8.59 1.21 -0.50
C LEU A 62 8.96 0.99 0.96
N MET A 63 9.36 -0.24 1.30
CA MET A 63 9.76 -0.56 2.68
C MET A 63 11.06 0.15 3.07
N ALA A 64 11.96 0.41 2.13
CA ALA A 64 13.12 1.28 2.38
C ALA A 64 12.69 2.71 2.73
N ALA A 65 11.69 3.28 2.04
CA ALA A 65 11.17 4.60 2.37
C ALA A 65 10.51 4.65 3.77
N TRP A 66 9.76 3.62 4.15
CA TRP A 66 9.16 3.51 5.47
C TRP A 66 10.23 3.37 6.57
N ARG A 67 11.25 2.52 6.38
CA ARG A 67 12.36 2.37 7.35
C ARG A 67 13.19 3.64 7.46
N ALA A 68 13.54 4.27 6.33
CA ALA A 68 14.26 5.53 6.35
C ALA A 68 13.50 6.61 7.12
N LEU A 69 12.18 6.71 6.91
CA LEU A 69 11.35 7.68 7.62
C LEU A 69 11.27 7.38 9.12
N ALA A 70 11.27 6.11 9.51
CA ALA A 70 11.23 5.70 10.92
C ALA A 70 12.60 5.83 11.63
N LEU A 71 13.71 5.52 10.95
CA LEU A 71 15.02 5.32 11.59
C LEU A 71 16.05 6.41 11.21
N ASP A 72 15.96 6.99 10.02
CA ASP A 72 16.87 8.03 9.50
C ASP A 72 16.12 9.10 8.70
N PRO A 73 15.15 9.82 9.32
CA PRO A 73 14.38 10.84 8.60
C PRO A 73 15.26 12.00 8.11
N VAL A 74 16.37 12.29 8.78
CA VAL A 74 17.32 13.34 8.37
C VAL A 74 18.04 12.93 7.08
N GLY A 75 18.52 11.69 7.00
CA GLY A 75 19.12 11.13 5.80
C GLY A 75 18.12 11.12 4.63
N LEU A 76 16.90 10.69 4.87
CA LEU A 76 15.85 10.69 3.84
C LEU A 76 15.57 12.11 3.30
N LEU A 77 15.43 13.10 4.17
CA LEU A 77 15.22 14.50 3.77
C LEU A 77 16.40 15.06 2.98
N ARG A 78 17.64 14.74 3.39
CA ARG A 78 18.86 15.12 2.68
C ARG A 78 18.88 14.55 1.27
N GLU A 79 18.63 13.26 1.10
CA GLU A 79 18.63 12.62 -0.23
C GLU A 79 17.51 13.14 -1.14
N LEU A 80 16.33 13.41 -0.60
CA LEU A 80 15.26 14.08 -1.34
C LEU A 80 15.67 15.49 -1.78
N GLY A 81 16.36 16.24 -0.91
CA GLY A 81 16.91 17.56 -1.23
C GLY A 81 17.93 17.49 -2.37
N VAL A 82 18.81 16.49 -2.38
CA VAL A 82 19.77 16.23 -3.48
C VAL A 82 19.02 15.96 -4.79
N LEU A 83 18.02 15.10 -4.77
CA LEU A 83 17.23 14.79 -5.97
C LEU A 83 16.42 15.99 -6.47
N GLN A 84 15.94 16.85 -5.59
CA GLN A 84 15.24 18.09 -5.94
C GLN A 84 16.21 19.12 -6.54
N ALA A 85 17.37 19.30 -5.96
CA ALA A 85 18.42 20.17 -6.52
C ALA A 85 18.89 19.68 -7.91
N LEU A 86 19.08 18.36 -8.06
CA LEU A 86 19.43 17.76 -9.33
C LEU A 86 18.37 17.99 -10.41
N ARG A 87 17.07 18.01 -10.03
CA ARG A 87 15.96 18.29 -10.95
C ARG A 87 16.03 19.71 -11.52
N SER A 88 16.48 20.69 -10.75
CA SER A 88 16.59 22.08 -11.23
C SER A 88 17.71 22.29 -12.25
N THR A 89 18.64 21.35 -12.41
CA THR A 89 19.78 21.42 -13.34
C THR A 89 19.56 20.65 -14.65
N ARG A 90 18.40 20.02 -14.84
CA ARG A 90 18.08 19.17 -16.01
C ARG A 90 16.67 19.42 -16.50
N SER A 91 16.39 18.99 -17.73
CA SER A 91 15.00 18.88 -18.17
C SER A 91 14.29 17.81 -17.35
N LEU A 92 12.99 18.00 -17.10
CA LEU A 92 12.18 17.08 -16.30
C LEU A 92 12.20 15.62 -16.84
N PRO A 93 12.14 15.39 -18.18
CA PRO A 93 12.25 14.02 -18.72
C PRO A 93 13.62 13.39 -18.51
N GLU A 94 14.71 14.17 -18.59
CA GLU A 94 16.08 13.67 -18.35
C GLU A 94 16.27 13.29 -16.89
N TRP A 95 15.84 14.18 -15.98
CA TRP A 95 15.87 13.90 -14.55
C TRP A 95 15.04 12.65 -14.19
N TYR A 96 13.83 12.53 -14.74
CA TYR A 96 12.96 11.39 -14.47
C TYR A 96 13.57 10.06 -14.93
N ARG A 97 14.15 10.05 -16.15
CA ARG A 97 14.89 8.87 -16.66
C ARG A 97 16.08 8.50 -15.77
N LEU A 98 16.82 9.51 -15.30
CA LEU A 98 17.94 9.27 -14.39
C LEU A 98 17.45 8.62 -13.10
N VAL A 99 16.46 9.20 -12.41
CA VAL A 99 16.00 8.72 -11.11
C VAL A 99 15.32 7.35 -11.23
N THR A 100 14.54 7.12 -12.28
CA THR A 100 13.96 5.78 -12.53
C THR A 100 15.02 4.72 -12.80
N GLY A 101 16.12 5.07 -13.47
CA GLY A 101 17.26 4.17 -13.67
C GLY A 101 17.98 3.78 -12.37
N LEU A 102 17.90 4.64 -11.34
CA LEU A 102 18.52 4.39 -10.03
C LEU A 102 17.65 3.56 -9.09
N LEU A 103 16.39 3.24 -9.46
CA LEU A 103 15.48 2.50 -8.57
C LEU A 103 15.97 1.07 -8.26
N ASP A 104 16.66 0.46 -9.22
CA ASP A 104 17.20 -0.90 -9.10
C ASP A 104 18.62 -0.91 -8.50
N GLU A 105 19.23 0.26 -8.27
CA GLU A 105 20.57 0.38 -7.70
C GLU A 105 20.54 0.18 -6.18
N ASP A 106 21.56 -0.50 -5.68
CA ASP A 106 21.79 -0.63 -4.24
C ASP A 106 21.98 0.72 -3.56
N GLY A 107 21.87 0.72 -2.26
CA GLY A 107 22.03 1.91 -1.42
C GLY A 107 21.38 1.76 -0.04
N THR A 108 21.59 2.77 0.77
CA THR A 108 20.94 2.90 2.08
C THR A 108 19.43 3.00 1.94
N ASP A 109 18.69 2.74 3.01
CA ASP A 109 17.24 2.94 3.01
C ASP A 109 16.86 4.39 2.70
N ALA A 110 17.66 5.36 3.13
CA ALA A 110 17.45 6.78 2.83
C ALA A 110 17.55 7.08 1.32
N GLU A 111 18.58 6.57 0.63
CA GLU A 111 18.76 6.74 -0.82
C GLU A 111 17.66 6.03 -1.60
N ARG A 112 17.38 4.77 -1.30
CA ARG A 112 16.35 3.97 -1.97
C ARG A 112 14.95 4.54 -1.75
N GLY A 113 14.65 4.96 -0.51
CA GLY A 113 13.40 5.60 -0.14
C GLY A 113 13.21 6.95 -0.82
N ALA A 114 14.26 7.77 -0.89
CA ALA A 114 14.22 9.06 -1.59
C ALA A 114 13.95 8.89 -3.09
N ARG A 115 14.60 7.92 -3.75
CA ARG A 115 14.36 7.60 -5.17
C ARG A 115 12.91 7.20 -5.41
N LEU A 116 12.35 6.31 -4.57
CA LEU A 116 10.94 5.91 -4.66
C LEU A 116 10.01 7.12 -4.48
N ILE A 117 10.18 7.93 -3.43
CA ILE A 117 9.33 9.09 -3.17
C ILE A 117 9.40 10.10 -4.32
N ALA A 118 10.59 10.37 -4.84
CA ALA A 118 10.80 11.31 -5.94
C ALA A 118 10.08 10.84 -7.22
N VAL A 119 10.20 9.56 -7.57
CA VAL A 119 9.51 8.97 -8.72
C VAL A 119 8.00 8.94 -8.52
N ASN A 120 7.53 8.51 -7.34
CA ASN A 120 6.11 8.45 -7.00
C ASN A 120 5.42 9.82 -7.10
N ARG A 121 6.11 10.90 -6.72
CA ARG A 121 5.60 12.28 -6.84
C ARG A 121 5.67 12.84 -8.26
N SER A 122 6.45 12.22 -9.12
CA SER A 122 6.70 12.68 -10.48
C SER A 122 6.02 11.84 -11.56
N CYS A 123 5.65 10.60 -11.27
CA CYS A 123 4.93 9.77 -12.20
C CYS A 123 3.43 10.12 -12.24
N PHE A 124 2.80 9.69 -13.32
CA PHE A 124 1.37 9.90 -13.55
C PHE A 124 0.53 9.30 -12.41
N ASN A 125 -0.26 10.13 -11.74
CA ASN A 125 -1.11 9.79 -10.58
C ASN A 125 -0.38 9.16 -9.38
N GLY A 126 0.96 9.20 -9.31
CA GLY A 126 1.73 8.52 -8.27
C GLY A 126 1.68 6.99 -8.38
N LEU A 127 1.45 6.48 -9.57
CA LEU A 127 1.24 5.07 -9.82
C LEU A 127 2.56 4.29 -9.74
N TRP A 128 2.71 3.42 -8.74
CA TRP A 128 3.78 2.42 -8.76
C TRP A 128 3.37 1.27 -9.69
N ARG A 129 4.14 1.03 -10.73
CA ARG A 129 3.91 -0.05 -11.67
C ARG A 129 5.24 -0.61 -12.16
N VAL A 130 5.35 -1.94 -12.23
CA VAL A 130 6.48 -2.64 -12.81
C VAL A 130 6.05 -3.45 -14.04
N ASN A 131 6.99 -3.70 -14.95
CA ASN A 131 6.81 -4.60 -16.08
C ASN A 131 7.00 -6.07 -15.66
N GLY A 132 6.90 -7.00 -16.64
CA GLY A 132 7.09 -8.44 -16.39
C GLY A 132 8.48 -8.84 -15.89
N SER A 133 9.51 -7.98 -16.04
CA SER A 133 10.83 -8.17 -15.46
C SER A 133 11.04 -7.51 -14.09
N GLY A 134 9.96 -6.96 -13.50
CA GLY A 134 10.03 -6.30 -12.20
C GLY A 134 10.53 -4.85 -12.23
N ARG A 135 10.84 -4.29 -13.42
CA ARG A 135 11.34 -2.92 -13.55
C ARG A 135 10.20 -1.91 -13.57
N PHE A 136 10.38 -0.81 -12.85
CA PHE A 136 9.45 0.31 -12.84
C PHE A 136 9.22 0.87 -14.26
N ASN A 137 7.95 1.12 -14.63
CA ASN A 137 7.59 1.56 -15.98
C ASN A 137 6.40 2.56 -16.04
N ALA A 138 6.07 3.24 -14.95
CA ALA A 138 5.07 4.28 -15.01
C ALA A 138 5.58 5.51 -15.78
N ALA A 139 4.67 6.16 -16.51
CA ALA A 139 5.00 7.35 -17.28
C ALA A 139 5.21 8.57 -16.38
N LEU A 140 6.10 9.48 -16.81
CA LEU A 140 6.23 10.80 -16.23
C LEU A 140 4.91 11.58 -16.33
N ASP A 141 4.54 12.29 -15.26
CA ASP A 141 3.52 13.33 -15.30
C ASP A 141 4.15 14.67 -15.69
N PRO A 142 3.88 15.24 -16.88
CA PRO A 142 4.47 16.50 -17.29
C PRO A 142 4.17 17.66 -16.33
N ALA A 143 3.04 17.60 -15.61
CA ALA A 143 2.64 18.61 -14.63
C ALA A 143 3.40 18.51 -13.29
N SER A 144 4.29 17.51 -13.14
CA SER A 144 5.01 17.28 -11.88
C SER A 144 6.21 18.21 -11.67
N GLY A 145 6.64 18.95 -12.67
CA GLY A 145 7.88 19.77 -12.65
C GLY A 145 7.97 20.77 -11.50
N GLY A 146 6.84 21.38 -11.11
CA GLY A 146 6.78 22.30 -9.99
C GLY A 146 6.47 21.69 -8.63
N ARG A 147 6.28 20.36 -8.53
CA ARG A 147 5.96 19.72 -7.26
C ARG A 147 7.15 19.67 -6.32
N ASP A 148 6.93 20.03 -5.07
CA ASP A 148 7.92 19.83 -4.01
C ASP A 148 8.11 18.32 -3.74
N LEU A 149 9.34 17.83 -3.93
CA LEU A 149 9.69 16.43 -3.67
C LEU A 149 9.88 16.18 -2.17
N VAL A 150 10.31 17.18 -1.42
CA VAL A 150 10.70 17.02 -0.02
C VAL A 150 9.47 16.96 0.88
N ARG A 151 8.51 17.88 0.73
CA ARG A 151 7.36 18.03 1.64
C ARG A 151 7.78 17.86 3.11
N GLU A 152 8.75 18.66 3.52
CA GLU A 152 9.49 18.50 4.79
C GLU A 152 8.55 18.39 6.00
N ASP A 153 7.53 19.26 6.10
CA ASP A 153 6.60 19.29 7.23
C ASP A 153 5.84 17.96 7.37
N LEU A 154 5.37 17.40 6.24
CA LEU A 154 4.69 16.10 6.23
C LEU A 154 5.64 14.99 6.69
N LEU A 155 6.85 14.90 6.12
CA LEU A 155 7.79 13.83 6.45
C LEU A 155 8.27 13.92 7.90
N ARG A 156 8.51 15.14 8.42
CA ARG A 156 8.83 15.35 9.85
C ARG A 156 7.66 14.94 10.75
N GLY A 157 6.43 15.31 10.39
CA GLY A 157 5.24 14.89 11.12
C GLY A 157 5.08 13.36 11.16
N CYS A 158 5.30 12.71 10.02
CA CYS A 158 5.29 11.24 9.94
C CYS A 158 6.40 10.63 10.79
N ALA A 159 7.63 11.14 10.73
CA ALA A 159 8.75 10.65 11.52
C ALA A 159 8.49 10.73 13.04
N VAL A 160 7.86 11.80 13.50
CA VAL A 160 7.47 11.93 14.93
C VAL A 160 6.49 10.83 15.34
N VAL A 161 5.50 10.51 14.50
CA VAL A 161 4.54 9.44 14.80
C VAL A 161 5.23 8.08 14.81
N LEU A 162 6.10 7.80 13.85
CA LEU A 162 6.82 6.52 13.75
C LEU A 162 7.79 6.32 14.92
N ALA A 163 8.50 7.37 15.33
CA ALA A 163 9.43 7.31 16.47
C ALA A 163 8.73 7.05 17.82
N GLY A 164 7.43 7.33 17.92
CA GLY A 164 6.64 7.11 19.14
C GLY A 164 6.08 5.69 19.29
N ALA A 165 6.37 4.77 18.34
CA ALA A 165 5.81 3.43 18.30
C ALA A 165 6.90 2.35 18.18
N ASP A 166 6.61 1.15 18.68
CA ASP A 166 7.44 -0.05 18.50
C ASP A 166 7.07 -0.70 17.15
N LEU A 167 7.94 -0.51 16.16
CA LEU A 167 7.68 -0.87 14.77
C LEU A 167 8.68 -1.91 14.24
N ASP A 168 8.17 -3.01 13.73
CA ASP A 168 8.92 -3.92 12.85
C ASP A 168 8.51 -3.65 11.38
N VAL A 169 9.42 -3.04 10.60
CA VAL A 169 9.17 -2.59 9.22
C VAL A 169 10.06 -3.36 8.25
N GLN A 170 9.51 -4.29 7.51
CA GLN A 170 10.26 -5.25 6.72
C GLN A 170 9.76 -5.39 5.26
N ALA A 171 10.69 -5.53 4.31
CA ALA A 171 10.37 -6.05 2.98
C ALA A 171 10.33 -7.59 3.07
N ARG A 172 9.13 -8.14 3.21
CA ARG A 172 8.93 -9.60 3.28
C ARG A 172 7.62 -10.02 2.62
N SER A 173 7.44 -11.31 2.39
CA SER A 173 6.20 -11.83 1.87
C SER A 173 5.06 -11.68 2.89
N TRP A 174 3.85 -11.55 2.39
CA TRP A 174 2.65 -11.49 3.21
C TRP A 174 2.44 -12.76 4.03
N GLU A 175 2.85 -13.94 3.49
CA GLU A 175 2.78 -15.22 4.21
C GLU A 175 3.61 -15.16 5.50
N ALA A 176 4.87 -14.71 5.40
CA ALA A 176 5.76 -14.63 6.55
C ALA A 176 5.25 -13.62 7.61
N THR A 177 4.60 -12.54 7.16
CA THR A 177 4.01 -11.54 8.06
C THR A 177 2.79 -12.10 8.79
N ILE A 178 1.88 -12.77 8.10
CA ILE A 178 0.68 -13.38 8.69
C ILE A 178 1.05 -14.54 9.61
N GLU A 179 2.08 -15.34 9.26
CA GLU A 179 2.54 -16.43 10.12
C GLU A 179 3.10 -15.93 11.45
N ALA A 180 3.70 -14.76 11.49
CA ALA A 180 4.20 -14.12 12.72
C ALA A 180 3.10 -13.50 13.59
N ALA A 181 1.82 -13.56 13.16
CA ALA A 181 0.69 -13.01 13.88
C ALA A 181 -0.10 -14.08 14.66
N GLY A 182 -0.71 -13.68 15.77
CA GLY A 182 -1.49 -14.55 16.63
C GLY A 182 -2.28 -13.80 17.71
N ALA A 183 -2.39 -14.38 18.88
CA ALA A 183 -3.15 -13.80 19.98
C ALA A 183 -2.68 -12.37 20.33
N GLY A 184 -3.66 -11.47 20.46
CA GLY A 184 -3.40 -10.07 20.76
C GLY A 184 -3.06 -9.21 19.53
N ASP A 185 -3.09 -9.77 18.33
CA ASP A 185 -2.85 -9.03 17.09
C ASP A 185 -4.16 -8.62 16.40
N PHE A 186 -4.12 -7.51 15.67
CA PHE A 186 -5.11 -7.13 14.70
C PHE A 186 -4.45 -7.07 13.32
N ILE A 187 -4.89 -7.96 12.42
CA ILE A 187 -4.39 -8.02 11.04
C ILE A 187 -5.35 -7.26 10.13
N TYR A 188 -4.83 -6.27 9.42
CA TYR A 188 -5.49 -5.66 8.28
C TYR A 188 -4.80 -6.12 7.00
N ALA A 189 -5.53 -6.73 6.09
CA ALA A 189 -5.02 -7.22 4.81
C ALA A 189 -5.79 -6.60 3.64
N ASP A 190 -5.10 -5.76 2.87
CA ASP A 190 -5.61 -5.12 1.63
C ASP A 190 -4.81 -5.64 0.43
N PRO A 191 -5.05 -6.92 0.01
CA PRO A 191 -4.29 -7.55 -1.08
C PRO A 191 -4.67 -6.95 -2.44
N PRO A 192 -3.95 -7.27 -3.51
CA PRO A 192 -4.47 -7.04 -4.86
C PRO A 192 -5.83 -7.74 -5.04
N TYR A 193 -6.81 -7.01 -5.59
CA TYR A 193 -8.20 -7.47 -5.64
C TYR A 193 -8.43 -8.49 -6.76
N ASP A 194 -9.38 -9.40 -6.51
CA ASP A 194 -9.91 -10.30 -7.52
C ASP A 194 -10.76 -9.52 -8.53
N ASP A 195 -10.52 -9.75 -9.82
CA ASP A 195 -11.30 -9.17 -10.91
C ASP A 195 -12.16 -10.26 -11.57
N GLU A 196 -13.42 -9.95 -11.89
CA GLU A 196 -14.33 -10.93 -12.53
C GLU A 196 -13.89 -11.35 -13.95
N ASP A 197 -13.07 -10.53 -14.61
CA ASP A 197 -12.60 -10.79 -15.98
C ASP A 197 -11.35 -11.68 -15.98
N ASP A 198 -11.55 -13.00 -15.97
CA ASP A 198 -10.52 -14.01 -16.32
C ASP A 198 -10.27 -14.10 -17.85
N GLY A 199 -10.70 -13.10 -18.62
CA GLY A 199 -10.43 -13.03 -20.06
C GLY A 199 -8.95 -12.73 -20.35
N PRO A 200 -8.38 -13.25 -21.46
CA PRO A 200 -7.07 -12.81 -21.90
C PRO A 200 -7.09 -11.30 -22.14
N PRO A 201 -5.96 -10.57 -21.89
CA PRO A 201 -5.93 -9.12 -22.01
C PRO A 201 -6.41 -8.70 -23.42
N THR A 202 -7.60 -8.11 -23.48
CA THR A 202 -8.13 -7.62 -24.77
C THR A 202 -7.35 -6.38 -25.17
N LEU A 203 -6.75 -6.42 -26.34
CA LEU A 203 -5.99 -5.33 -26.98
C LEU A 203 -6.84 -4.12 -27.37
N LEU A 204 -8.13 -4.09 -27.05
CA LEU A 204 -9.06 -3.04 -27.43
C LEU A 204 -9.82 -2.52 -26.19
N GLY A 205 -9.32 -1.41 -25.64
CA GLY A 205 -10.06 -0.27 -25.09
C GLY A 205 -11.35 -0.48 -24.29
N GLY A 206 -11.41 -1.44 -23.39
CA GLY A 206 -12.39 -1.46 -22.31
C GLY A 206 -11.96 -0.49 -21.19
N PRO A 207 -12.83 -0.08 -20.24
CA PRO A 207 -12.45 0.78 -19.15
C PRO A 207 -11.22 0.15 -18.49
N LEU A 208 -10.20 0.98 -18.24
CA LEU A 208 -8.94 0.58 -17.62
C LEU A 208 -9.23 0.04 -16.21
N ALA A 209 -9.83 -1.13 -16.18
CA ALA A 209 -9.77 -2.01 -15.03
C ALA A 209 -8.30 -2.15 -14.67
N VAL A 210 -8.02 -2.33 -13.41
CA VAL A 210 -6.69 -2.46 -12.81
C VAL A 210 -5.90 -3.65 -13.40
N GLN A 211 -6.30 -4.15 -14.56
CA GLN A 211 -5.63 -5.14 -15.38
C GLN A 211 -4.23 -4.66 -15.73
N GLY A 212 -3.23 -5.28 -15.10
CA GLY A 212 -1.83 -5.06 -15.38
C GLY A 212 -1.08 -4.15 -14.41
N HIS A 213 -1.64 -3.72 -13.29
CA HIS A 213 -0.85 -3.10 -12.23
C HIS A 213 -0.10 -4.18 -11.45
N ARG A 214 1.12 -4.46 -11.89
CA ARG A 214 2.03 -5.33 -11.15
C ARG A 214 2.80 -4.46 -10.16
N TYR A 215 2.66 -4.75 -8.88
CA TYR A 215 3.50 -4.19 -7.82
C TYR A 215 4.84 -4.91 -7.74
N THR A 216 4.85 -6.18 -8.18
CA THR A 216 6.01 -7.07 -8.27
C THR A 216 6.06 -7.74 -9.63
N ALA A 217 7.15 -8.45 -9.94
CA ALA A 217 7.27 -9.22 -11.18
C ALA A 217 6.20 -10.32 -11.31
N GLN A 218 5.72 -10.85 -10.18
CA GLN A 218 4.67 -11.87 -10.15
C GLN A 218 3.28 -11.23 -10.15
N ALA A 219 2.39 -11.73 -10.99
CA ALA A 219 0.99 -11.33 -10.99
C ALA A 219 0.27 -12.01 -9.81
N TRP A 220 -0.65 -11.28 -9.18
CA TRP A 220 -1.57 -11.83 -8.20
C TRP A 220 -2.62 -12.69 -8.90
N THR A 221 -2.95 -13.83 -8.31
CA THR A 221 -3.89 -14.82 -8.90
C THR A 221 -4.98 -15.18 -7.90
N ARG A 222 -6.07 -15.80 -8.38
CA ARG A 222 -7.10 -16.39 -7.50
C ARG A 222 -6.52 -17.45 -6.57
N GLY A 223 -5.50 -18.20 -6.99
CA GLY A 223 -4.77 -19.12 -6.13
C GLY A 223 -4.06 -18.42 -4.97
N ASP A 224 -3.57 -17.19 -5.19
CA ASP A 224 -2.99 -16.37 -4.12
C ASP A 224 -4.05 -15.93 -3.12
N LEU A 225 -5.25 -15.54 -3.59
CA LEU A 225 -6.36 -15.17 -2.71
C LEU A 225 -6.81 -16.37 -1.84
N VAL A 226 -6.86 -17.56 -2.39
CA VAL A 226 -7.16 -18.78 -1.63
C VAL A 226 -6.11 -19.00 -0.54
N ARG A 227 -4.82 -18.95 -0.90
CA ARG A 227 -3.71 -19.09 0.08
C ARG A 227 -3.73 -18.02 1.16
N LEU A 228 -4.05 -16.78 0.77
CA LEU A 228 -4.19 -15.66 1.71
C LEU A 228 -5.31 -15.93 2.72
N ALA A 229 -6.49 -16.29 2.25
CA ALA A 229 -7.64 -16.57 3.10
C ALA A 229 -7.36 -17.75 4.05
N ASP A 230 -6.65 -18.80 3.60
CA ASP A 230 -6.17 -19.90 4.43
C ASP A 230 -5.20 -19.42 5.52
N ALA A 231 -4.25 -18.57 5.18
CA ALA A 231 -3.28 -18.02 6.13
C ALA A 231 -3.94 -17.12 7.18
N LEU A 232 -4.86 -16.25 6.75
CA LEU A 232 -5.65 -15.38 7.63
C LEU A 232 -6.55 -16.18 8.57
N ALA A 233 -7.18 -17.26 8.07
CA ALA A 233 -7.98 -18.14 8.90
C ALA A 233 -7.13 -18.81 9.99
N ARG A 234 -5.95 -19.35 9.64
CA ARG A 234 -5.03 -19.91 10.64
C ARG A 234 -4.55 -18.87 11.66
N ALA A 235 -4.32 -17.62 11.25
CA ALA A 235 -3.96 -16.56 12.18
C ALA A 235 -5.11 -16.24 13.14
N ALA A 236 -6.35 -16.23 12.66
CA ALA A 236 -7.53 -16.06 13.50
C ALA A 236 -7.69 -17.23 14.49
N ASP A 237 -7.42 -18.48 14.06
CA ASP A 237 -7.41 -19.67 14.94
C ASP A 237 -6.31 -19.57 16.01
N ARG A 238 -5.21 -18.86 15.76
CA ARG A 238 -4.19 -18.53 16.77
C ARG A 238 -4.56 -17.35 17.67
N GLY A 239 -5.73 -16.75 17.48
CA GLY A 239 -6.26 -15.67 18.33
C GLY A 239 -6.06 -14.25 17.79
N ALA A 240 -5.70 -14.07 16.52
CA ALA A 240 -5.69 -12.75 15.88
C ALA A 240 -7.11 -12.31 15.50
N HIS A 241 -7.37 -11.00 15.53
CA HIS A 241 -8.51 -10.42 14.84
C HIS A 241 -8.10 -10.06 13.42
N VAL A 242 -8.95 -10.40 12.44
CA VAL A 242 -8.65 -10.21 11.02
C VAL A 242 -9.73 -9.35 10.36
N LEU A 243 -9.29 -8.36 9.58
CA LEU A 243 -10.09 -7.61 8.62
C LEU A 243 -9.36 -7.63 7.27
N SER A 244 -10.03 -8.11 6.22
CA SER A 244 -9.50 -8.08 4.86
C SER A 244 -10.49 -7.41 3.91
N THR A 245 -9.98 -6.74 2.88
CA THR A 245 -10.76 -6.09 1.82
C THR A 245 -10.56 -6.80 0.49
N ASN A 246 -11.56 -6.72 -0.39
CA ASN A 246 -11.46 -7.19 -1.78
C ASN A 246 -12.58 -6.60 -2.65
N ASN A 247 -12.58 -6.89 -3.96
CA ASN A 247 -13.75 -6.68 -4.80
C ASN A 247 -14.85 -7.68 -4.40
N PRO A 248 -16.14 -7.28 -4.49
CA PRO A 248 -17.28 -8.12 -4.12
C PRO A 248 -17.62 -9.16 -5.19
N THR A 249 -16.62 -9.88 -5.68
CA THR A 249 -16.83 -10.99 -6.62
C THR A 249 -17.42 -12.19 -5.87
N ALA A 250 -18.22 -13.00 -6.57
CA ALA A 250 -18.77 -14.24 -6.00
C ALA A 250 -17.65 -15.16 -5.48
N PHE A 251 -16.53 -15.22 -6.23
CA PHE A 251 -15.37 -16.03 -5.85
C PHE A 251 -14.73 -15.55 -4.54
N ALA A 252 -14.44 -14.23 -4.42
CA ALA A 252 -13.85 -13.70 -3.20
C ALA A 252 -14.76 -13.91 -1.98
N GLY A 253 -16.07 -13.68 -2.15
CA GLY A 253 -17.07 -13.92 -1.11
C GLY A 253 -17.07 -15.37 -0.63
N GLU A 254 -17.10 -16.34 -1.55
CA GLU A 254 -17.07 -17.77 -1.23
C GLU A 254 -15.76 -18.21 -0.56
N VAL A 255 -14.63 -17.72 -1.07
CA VAL A 255 -13.30 -18.02 -0.51
C VAL A 255 -13.20 -17.62 0.95
N PHE A 256 -13.66 -16.44 1.33
CA PHE A 256 -13.64 -16.01 2.73
C PHE A 256 -14.73 -16.69 3.56
N ALA A 257 -15.97 -16.77 3.07
CA ALA A 257 -17.08 -17.35 3.83
C ALA A 257 -16.83 -18.83 4.17
N SER A 258 -16.29 -19.64 3.24
CA SER A 258 -15.95 -21.05 3.46
C SER A 258 -14.89 -21.27 4.54
N ARG A 259 -14.17 -20.22 4.95
CA ARG A 259 -13.13 -20.22 6.00
C ARG A 259 -13.60 -19.56 7.30
N GLY A 260 -14.92 -19.39 7.46
CA GLY A 260 -15.52 -18.87 8.68
C GLY A 260 -15.39 -17.36 8.87
N PHE A 261 -15.13 -16.60 7.78
CA PHE A 261 -15.21 -15.14 7.83
C PHE A 261 -16.66 -14.68 7.70
N THR A 262 -17.02 -13.62 8.44
CA THR A 262 -18.20 -12.82 8.14
C THR A 262 -17.87 -11.93 6.95
N VAL A 263 -18.64 -12.05 5.88
CA VAL A 263 -18.45 -11.28 4.64
C VAL A 263 -19.57 -10.26 4.52
N GLU A 264 -19.19 -9.00 4.36
CA GLU A 264 -20.11 -7.88 4.13
C GLU A 264 -19.70 -7.14 2.86
N VAL A 265 -20.66 -6.55 2.15
CA VAL A 265 -20.43 -5.68 1.01
C VAL A 265 -21.02 -4.30 1.34
N GLU A 266 -20.21 -3.27 1.15
CA GLU A 266 -20.64 -1.88 1.37
C GLU A 266 -20.26 -1.02 0.19
N THR A 267 -21.17 -0.13 -0.20
CA THR A 267 -20.92 0.83 -1.27
C THR A 267 -20.12 2.02 -0.73
N VAL A 268 -18.91 2.19 -1.26
CA VAL A 268 -18.01 3.29 -0.91
C VAL A 268 -17.86 4.25 -2.09
N THR A 269 -17.75 5.56 -1.82
CA THR A 269 -17.61 6.56 -2.89
C THR A 269 -16.15 6.70 -3.27
N ARG A 270 -15.75 6.31 -4.48
CA ARG A 270 -14.40 6.54 -5.02
C ARG A 270 -14.34 7.83 -5.85
N SER A 271 -13.52 8.82 -5.46
CA SER A 271 -13.42 10.14 -6.11
C SER A 271 -12.29 10.26 -7.13
N VAL A 272 -11.49 9.25 -7.39
CA VAL A 272 -10.38 9.26 -8.35
C VAL A 272 -10.58 8.21 -9.41
N SER A 273 -11.30 8.59 -10.45
CA SER A 273 -11.21 7.95 -11.74
C SER A 273 -10.84 9.01 -12.79
N ARG A 274 -10.10 8.62 -13.81
CA ARG A 274 -9.75 9.45 -14.95
C ARG A 274 -10.98 9.83 -15.78
N ASP A 275 -12.02 9.03 -15.68
CA ASP A 275 -13.29 9.22 -16.39
C ASP A 275 -14.34 9.78 -15.43
N ALA A 276 -14.95 10.90 -15.78
CA ALA A 276 -16.01 11.53 -14.98
C ALA A 276 -17.23 10.61 -14.81
N SER A 277 -17.42 9.64 -15.74
CA SER A 277 -18.50 8.65 -15.71
C SER A 277 -18.24 7.52 -14.70
N THR A 278 -16.99 7.31 -14.25
CA THR A 278 -16.60 6.30 -13.23
C THR A 278 -16.31 6.91 -11.86
N ARG A 279 -16.61 8.19 -11.64
CA ARG A 279 -16.72 8.82 -10.33
C ARG A 279 -18.02 8.39 -9.70
N GLY A 280 -18.06 7.18 -9.13
CA GLY A 280 -19.26 6.58 -8.64
C GLY A 280 -19.05 5.83 -7.34
N ALA A 281 -20.17 5.42 -6.77
CA ALA A 281 -20.22 4.42 -5.73
C ALA A 281 -19.61 3.12 -6.27
N VAL A 282 -18.70 2.52 -5.53
CA VAL A 282 -18.09 1.23 -5.82
C VAL A 282 -18.32 0.33 -4.63
N ASP A 283 -18.79 -0.87 -4.89
CA ASP A 283 -18.96 -1.85 -3.83
C ASP A 283 -17.61 -2.45 -3.44
N GLU A 284 -17.40 -2.63 -2.17
CA GLU A 284 -16.19 -3.21 -1.59
C GLU A 284 -16.58 -4.33 -0.62
N LEU A 285 -15.86 -5.44 -0.67
CA LEU A 285 -16.04 -6.58 0.21
C LEU A 285 -15.16 -6.42 1.44
N TYR A 286 -15.73 -6.69 2.60
CA TYR A 286 -15.06 -6.73 3.90
C TYR A 286 -15.23 -8.12 4.49
N ALA A 287 -14.14 -8.81 4.72
CA ALA A 287 -14.10 -10.11 5.38
C ALA A 287 -13.51 -9.96 6.79
N THR A 288 -14.31 -10.23 7.80
CA THR A 288 -13.89 -10.15 9.21
C THR A 288 -13.93 -11.50 9.89
N ARG A 289 -12.91 -11.79 10.70
CA ARG A 289 -12.92 -12.97 11.57
C ARG A 289 -12.31 -12.59 12.92
N ARG A 290 -13.10 -12.76 13.98
CA ARG A 290 -12.68 -12.48 15.35
C ARG A 290 -12.18 -13.74 16.00
N SER A 291 -11.16 -13.62 16.87
CA SER A 291 -10.84 -14.69 17.82
C SER A 291 -12.03 -14.96 18.72
N SER A 292 -12.31 -16.19 18.99
CA SER A 292 -13.31 -16.66 19.96
C SER A 292 -12.97 -16.17 21.35
#